data_1dc07b533f759ccce6375d2db53078b7
#
_entry.id   1dc07b533f759ccce6375d2db53078b7
#
_cell.length_a   1.000
_cell.length_b   1.000
_cell.length_c   1.000
_cell.angle_alpha   90.00
_cell.angle_beta   90.00
_cell.angle_gamma   90.00
#
_symmetry.space_group_name_H-M   'P 1'
#
loop_
_entity.id
_entity.type
_entity.pdbx_description
1 polymer ?
#
loop_
_entity_poly.entity_id
_entity_poly.type
_entity_poly.pdbx_seq_one_letter_code
_entity_poly.pdbx_strand_id
1 'polypeptide(L)'
;MTVGTTIGRAPSATTTVVEQLAATMAALGTTDLFTLMGAGNLRLVHHLATGHGVAVHHLRHENGAVGAADGWARVTGRVGWCTVTQGPGFTNTLTALLTADRAHSPVVLITSDSSGLSARQAPFAGGVQGLDPELLLDPLGLPVVRARAETAAADLVTAHRRAVEESRVVVFVVPVGIDLLPAGDPPAVAAPVRRPVPEPDAAALAAAVAAIASSRRPVVVAGRGAVESGAGPALRRLAALTGAHLATTVRALGLFEGDPADLGILGGFSTPEAAAVVAEADCLVAVGTSLNFFHTRRSQFVTGRTVVHVDADAAAFTAFDEPTVAVRGDARAVAERLGAELAGRVGERARAVAPVPGGFADVSAPGRMDPRAVSVELDRLLPRPRRVYVDNGHFGGFPIMHMTHDRPGSLVWLPEFGAVGSALAASAAGALAEPDGQAVLFIGDCGFYLTMGDLELAVRERLPLVVVCMNDGAAGSELAHMKDWSVPPEQAVFGYADLAAAARGMGAQAALVQEVAGLAPALRDWDPAAGPMFLDCHISRDVRSPLYDHV
;
A
#
# COMPACT_ATOMS: atom_id res chain seq x y z
N MET A 1 52.90 -38.99 -9.25
CA MET A 1 53.39 -37.78 -8.55
C MET A 1 52.18 -36.87 -8.34
N THR A 2 51.62 -36.93 -7.13
CA THR A 2 50.44 -36.12 -6.75
C THR A 2 50.97 -34.83 -6.16
N VAL A 3 50.74 -33.72 -6.83
CA VAL A 3 51.09 -32.39 -6.30
C VAL A 3 49.94 -31.94 -5.41
N GLY A 4 50.16 -32.11 -4.10
CA GLY A 4 49.28 -31.53 -3.08
C GLY A 4 49.50 -30.03 -2.99
N THR A 5 48.55 -29.25 -3.47
CA THR A 5 48.52 -27.81 -3.22
C THR A 5 47.91 -27.55 -1.86
N THR A 6 48.75 -27.30 -0.89
CA THR A 6 48.37 -26.80 0.44
C THR A 6 47.84 -25.36 0.23
N ILE A 7 46.54 -25.18 0.31
CA ILE A 7 45.93 -23.85 0.38
C ILE A 7 46.28 -23.29 1.76
N GLY A 8 47.27 -22.40 1.82
CA GLY A 8 47.62 -21.67 3.01
C GLY A 8 46.41 -20.89 3.52
N ARG A 9 46.14 -21.00 4.84
CA ARG A 9 45.15 -20.23 5.58
C ARG A 9 45.54 -18.76 5.42
N ALA A 10 44.70 -18.00 4.66
CA ALA A 10 44.86 -16.57 4.48
C ALA A 10 44.90 -15.84 5.84
N PRO A 11 45.57 -14.68 5.95
CA PRO A 11 45.58 -13.84 7.14
C PRO A 11 44.16 -13.43 7.49
N SER A 12 43.91 -13.04 8.76
CA SER A 12 42.58 -12.62 9.27
C SER A 12 41.84 -11.78 8.22
N ALA A 13 40.80 -12.36 7.66
CA ALA A 13 40.07 -11.73 6.55
C ALA A 13 39.46 -10.42 7.08
N THR A 14 39.93 -9.31 6.51
CA THR A 14 39.31 -8.01 6.71
C THR A 14 37.87 -8.10 6.21
N THR A 15 36.89 -7.76 7.03
CA THR A 15 35.47 -7.75 6.65
C THR A 15 35.29 -6.90 5.40
N THR A 16 34.63 -7.41 4.39
CA THR A 16 34.32 -6.68 3.16
C THR A 16 33.09 -5.79 3.33
N VAL A 17 32.94 -4.79 2.46
CA VAL A 17 31.78 -3.88 2.44
C VAL A 17 30.48 -4.67 2.36
N VAL A 18 30.38 -5.68 1.48
CA VAL A 18 29.13 -6.46 1.33
C VAL A 18 28.80 -7.30 2.57
N GLU A 19 29.80 -7.87 3.23
CA GLU A 19 29.61 -8.60 4.50
C GLU A 19 29.14 -7.66 5.60
N GLN A 20 29.72 -6.47 5.68
CA GLN A 20 29.31 -5.47 6.67
C GLN A 20 27.91 -4.92 6.40
N LEU A 21 27.54 -4.68 5.12
CA LEU A 21 26.17 -4.29 4.75
C LEU A 21 25.17 -5.34 5.17
N ALA A 22 25.44 -6.63 4.92
CA ALA A 22 24.56 -7.72 5.36
C ALA A 22 24.41 -7.78 6.89
N ALA A 23 25.53 -7.66 7.63
CA ALA A 23 25.50 -7.60 9.09
C ALA A 23 24.71 -6.38 9.62
N THR A 24 24.85 -5.23 8.97
CA THR A 24 24.12 -4.00 9.34
C THR A 24 22.62 -4.15 9.07
N MET A 25 22.20 -4.72 7.95
CA MET A 25 20.79 -5.01 7.68
C MET A 25 20.18 -5.93 8.75
N ALA A 26 20.89 -6.99 9.11
CA ALA A 26 20.46 -7.89 10.19
C ALA A 26 20.35 -7.16 11.54
N ALA A 27 21.31 -6.29 11.88
CA ALA A 27 21.29 -5.48 13.08
C ALA A 27 20.13 -4.44 13.08
N LEU A 28 19.71 -3.96 11.91
CA LEU A 28 18.53 -3.13 11.72
C LEU A 28 17.20 -3.92 11.81
N GLY A 29 17.29 -5.24 12.03
CA GLY A 29 16.13 -6.11 12.22
C GLY A 29 15.49 -6.58 10.92
N THR A 30 16.24 -6.65 9.83
CA THR A 30 15.77 -7.22 8.56
C THR A 30 15.52 -8.72 8.75
N THR A 31 14.30 -9.16 8.52
CA THR A 31 13.90 -10.58 8.55
C THR A 31 13.65 -11.13 7.17
N ASP A 32 13.22 -10.27 6.25
CA ASP A 32 12.77 -10.60 4.90
C ASP A 32 13.36 -9.64 3.88
N LEU A 33 13.75 -10.18 2.73
CA LEU A 33 14.31 -9.45 1.60
C LEU A 33 13.60 -9.87 0.32
N PHE A 34 13.06 -8.91 -0.41
CA PHE A 34 12.42 -9.14 -1.71
C PHE A 34 13.38 -8.82 -2.85
N THR A 35 13.53 -9.71 -3.83
CA THR A 35 14.56 -9.54 -4.84
C THR A 35 14.23 -10.17 -6.19
N LEU A 36 14.75 -9.57 -7.25
CA LEU A 36 15.14 -10.28 -8.46
C LEU A 36 16.66 -10.20 -8.57
N MET A 37 17.31 -11.36 -8.47
CA MET A 37 18.75 -11.45 -8.34
C MET A 37 19.46 -11.23 -9.69
N GLY A 38 20.54 -10.50 -9.65
CA GLY A 38 21.46 -10.31 -10.76
C GLY A 38 22.89 -10.10 -10.27
N ALA A 39 23.84 -9.84 -11.15
CA ALA A 39 25.25 -9.75 -10.80
C ALA A 39 25.55 -8.67 -9.74
N GLY A 40 24.78 -7.57 -9.74
CA GLY A 40 25.05 -6.43 -8.87
C GLY A 40 24.60 -6.62 -7.42
N ASN A 41 23.66 -7.55 -7.14
CA ASN A 41 23.14 -7.78 -5.78
C ASN A 41 23.37 -9.21 -5.26
N LEU A 42 23.91 -10.11 -6.09
CA LEU A 42 24.07 -11.53 -5.78
C LEU A 42 24.82 -11.78 -4.46
N ARG A 43 25.93 -11.06 -4.22
CA ARG A 43 26.75 -11.27 -3.00
C ARG A 43 26.01 -10.83 -1.75
N LEU A 44 25.32 -9.68 -1.80
CA LEU A 44 24.51 -9.20 -0.67
C LEU A 44 23.40 -10.20 -0.32
N VAL A 45 22.67 -10.69 -1.31
CA VAL A 45 21.64 -11.71 -1.14
C VAL A 45 22.21 -12.97 -0.52
N HIS A 46 23.38 -13.43 -1.00
CA HIS A 46 24.06 -14.62 -0.46
C HIS A 46 24.43 -14.44 1.03
N HIS A 47 25.09 -13.33 1.39
CA HIS A 47 25.49 -13.10 2.78
C HIS A 47 24.30 -12.95 3.73
N LEU A 48 23.22 -12.31 3.31
CA LEU A 48 21.99 -12.20 4.11
C LEU A 48 21.36 -13.57 4.37
N ALA A 49 21.21 -14.38 3.32
CA ALA A 49 20.58 -15.70 3.43
C ALA A 49 21.42 -16.69 4.25
N THR A 50 22.74 -16.76 4.00
CA THR A 50 23.59 -17.80 4.60
C THR A 50 24.24 -17.38 5.93
N GLY A 51 24.54 -16.08 6.09
CA GLY A 51 25.23 -15.54 7.26
C GLY A 51 24.33 -14.98 8.35
N HIS A 52 23.13 -14.54 7.99
CA HIS A 52 22.25 -13.80 8.90
C HIS A 52 20.83 -14.36 9.01
N GLY A 53 20.50 -15.44 8.28
CA GLY A 53 19.20 -16.09 8.36
C GLY A 53 18.03 -15.24 7.85
N VAL A 54 18.30 -14.25 6.99
CA VAL A 54 17.26 -13.45 6.35
C VAL A 54 16.54 -14.29 5.30
N ALA A 55 15.22 -14.33 5.37
CA ALA A 55 14.41 -14.99 4.36
C ALA A 55 14.47 -14.20 3.06
N VAL A 56 14.86 -14.86 1.96
CA VAL A 56 15.00 -14.23 0.65
C VAL A 56 13.88 -14.69 -0.26
N HIS A 57 13.05 -13.75 -0.66
CA HIS A 57 11.87 -13.97 -1.49
C HIS A 57 12.15 -13.48 -2.93
N HIS A 58 12.24 -14.42 -3.86
CA HIS A 58 12.51 -14.12 -5.27
C HIS A 58 11.24 -13.81 -6.04
N LEU A 59 11.15 -12.63 -6.64
CA LEU A 59 10.10 -12.22 -7.56
C LEU A 59 10.52 -12.54 -9.02
N ARG A 60 9.59 -12.35 -9.96
CA ARG A 60 9.83 -12.60 -11.40
C ARG A 60 9.94 -11.32 -12.20
N HIS A 61 9.75 -10.19 -11.55
CA HIS A 61 9.97 -8.85 -12.10
C HIS A 61 10.46 -7.90 -11.01
N GLU A 62 11.32 -6.96 -11.33
CA GLU A 62 11.89 -6.02 -10.35
C GLU A 62 10.83 -5.07 -9.76
N ASN A 63 9.83 -4.70 -10.57
CA ASN A 63 8.66 -3.96 -10.06
C ASN A 63 7.96 -4.73 -8.94
N GLY A 64 7.81 -6.06 -9.10
CA GLY A 64 7.26 -6.95 -8.08
C GLY A 64 8.10 -6.96 -6.80
N ALA A 65 9.44 -6.92 -6.89
CA ALA A 65 10.30 -6.87 -5.70
C ALA A 65 10.05 -5.62 -4.84
N VAL A 66 9.89 -4.46 -5.47
CA VAL A 66 9.53 -3.22 -4.75
C VAL A 66 8.08 -3.26 -4.27
N GLY A 67 7.15 -3.76 -5.09
CA GLY A 67 5.74 -3.92 -4.71
C GLY A 67 5.55 -4.85 -3.50
N ALA A 68 6.32 -5.93 -3.43
CA ALA A 68 6.35 -6.83 -2.27
C ALA A 68 6.89 -6.13 -1.01
N ALA A 69 7.99 -5.38 -1.14
CA ALA A 69 8.54 -4.60 -0.02
C ALA A 69 7.54 -3.52 0.46
N ASP A 70 6.80 -2.87 -0.44
CA ASP A 70 5.73 -1.93 -0.11
C ASP A 70 4.59 -2.65 0.65
N GLY A 71 4.11 -3.79 0.14
CA GLY A 71 3.09 -4.60 0.80
C GLY A 71 3.49 -5.04 2.20
N TRP A 72 4.74 -5.52 2.35
CA TRP A 72 5.33 -5.86 3.64
C TRP A 72 5.33 -4.66 4.61
N ALA A 73 5.80 -3.49 4.15
CA ALA A 73 5.85 -2.29 4.98
C ALA A 73 4.46 -1.82 5.42
N ARG A 74 3.46 -1.88 4.54
CA ARG A 74 2.07 -1.50 4.87
C ARG A 74 1.45 -2.42 5.93
N VAL A 75 1.82 -3.68 5.95
CA VAL A 75 1.27 -4.68 6.89
C VAL A 75 1.99 -4.65 8.23
N THR A 76 3.32 -4.61 8.19
CA THR A 76 4.15 -4.73 9.41
C THR A 76 4.45 -3.40 10.10
N GLY A 77 4.33 -2.29 9.39
CA GLY A 77 4.79 -0.97 9.85
C GLY A 77 6.33 -0.85 9.93
N ARG A 78 7.06 -1.85 9.45
CA ARG A 78 8.53 -1.91 9.42
C ARG A 78 9.05 -1.53 8.04
N VAL A 79 10.35 -1.29 7.91
CA VAL A 79 10.98 -1.01 6.62
C VAL A 79 10.89 -2.25 5.73
N GLY A 80 10.33 -2.08 4.54
CA GLY A 80 10.37 -3.07 3.47
C GLY A 80 11.73 -3.02 2.77
N TRP A 81 12.41 -4.16 2.71
CA TRP A 81 13.72 -4.27 2.07
C TRP A 81 13.61 -4.96 0.72
N CYS A 82 14.13 -4.33 -0.32
CA CYS A 82 14.25 -4.98 -1.62
C CYS A 82 15.60 -4.69 -2.28
N THR A 83 16.02 -5.58 -3.18
CA THR A 83 17.25 -5.37 -3.94
C THR A 83 17.12 -5.88 -5.37
N VAL A 84 17.69 -5.13 -6.29
CA VAL A 84 17.76 -5.45 -7.73
C VAL A 84 19.13 -5.10 -8.28
N THR A 85 19.48 -5.66 -9.44
CA THR A 85 20.73 -5.32 -10.12
C THR A 85 20.66 -3.95 -10.79
N GLN A 86 21.79 -3.43 -11.24
CA GLN A 86 21.92 -2.15 -11.96
C GLN A 86 21.23 -2.17 -13.34
N GLY A 87 21.15 -1.01 -13.95
CA GLY A 87 20.66 -0.80 -15.31
C GLY A 87 19.19 -1.19 -15.46
N PRO A 88 18.85 -2.16 -16.32
CA PRO A 88 17.46 -2.56 -16.53
C PRO A 88 16.77 -3.05 -15.25
N GLY A 89 17.50 -3.71 -14.34
CA GLY A 89 16.96 -4.13 -13.05
C GLY A 89 16.46 -2.93 -12.23
N PHE A 90 17.23 -1.85 -12.21
CA PHE A 90 16.81 -0.62 -11.55
C PHE A 90 15.67 0.10 -12.29
N THR A 91 15.77 0.29 -13.61
CA THR A 91 14.73 1.04 -14.35
C THR A 91 13.35 0.39 -14.29
N ASN A 92 13.29 -0.94 -14.22
CA ASN A 92 12.04 -1.68 -14.05
C ASN A 92 11.35 -1.43 -12.70
N THR A 93 12.00 -0.78 -11.72
CA THR A 93 11.41 -0.51 -10.40
C THR A 93 10.67 0.81 -10.29
N LEU A 94 10.84 1.73 -11.24
CA LEU A 94 10.42 3.14 -11.10
C LEU A 94 8.94 3.30 -10.79
N THR A 95 8.07 2.54 -11.43
CA THR A 95 6.63 2.59 -11.17
C THR A 95 6.29 2.18 -9.72
N ALA A 96 6.85 1.09 -9.23
CA ALA A 96 6.60 0.63 -7.86
C ALA A 96 7.25 1.56 -6.82
N LEU A 97 8.42 2.15 -7.10
CA LEU A 97 9.04 3.16 -6.22
C LEU A 97 8.13 4.38 -6.04
N LEU A 98 7.56 4.90 -7.13
CA LEU A 98 6.62 6.03 -7.07
C LEU A 98 5.32 5.65 -6.36
N THR A 99 4.83 4.42 -6.55
CA THR A 99 3.65 3.92 -5.83
C THR A 99 3.91 3.87 -4.33
N ALA A 100 5.02 3.27 -3.91
CA ALA A 100 5.40 3.14 -2.51
C ALA A 100 5.70 4.50 -1.85
N ASP A 101 6.37 5.43 -2.55
CA ASP A 101 6.68 6.77 -2.03
C ASP A 101 5.40 7.59 -1.80
N ARG A 102 4.49 7.62 -2.78
CA ARG A 102 3.18 8.29 -2.62
C ARG A 102 2.30 7.65 -1.56
N ALA A 103 2.49 6.36 -1.30
CA ALA A 103 1.85 5.66 -0.21
C ALA A 103 2.42 6.02 1.17
N HIS A 104 3.55 6.73 1.21
CA HIS A 104 4.34 6.97 2.42
C HIS A 104 4.81 5.68 3.08
N SER A 105 5.15 4.68 2.29
CA SER A 105 5.68 3.42 2.79
C SER A 105 7.19 3.53 3.02
N PRO A 106 7.69 3.14 4.19
CA PRO A 106 9.13 3.09 4.45
C PRO A 106 9.73 1.88 3.71
N VAL A 107 10.32 2.14 2.54
CA VAL A 107 10.99 1.12 1.72
C VAL A 107 12.42 1.53 1.44
N VAL A 108 13.36 0.60 1.57
CA VAL A 108 14.74 0.77 1.12
C VAL A 108 14.99 -0.17 -0.05
N LEU A 109 15.19 0.41 -1.24
CA LEU A 109 15.68 -0.31 -2.41
C LEU A 109 17.19 -0.25 -2.46
N ILE A 110 17.86 -1.40 -2.50
CA ILE A 110 19.31 -1.50 -2.72
C ILE A 110 19.55 -1.86 -4.18
N THR A 111 20.31 -1.03 -4.88
CA THR A 111 20.73 -1.30 -6.27
C THR A 111 22.19 -0.97 -6.46
N SER A 112 22.78 -1.45 -7.56
CA SER A 112 24.17 -1.15 -7.91
C SER A 112 24.23 -0.03 -8.93
N ASP A 113 25.41 0.59 -9.05
CA ASP A 113 25.74 1.55 -10.09
C ASP A 113 27.07 1.17 -10.74
N SER A 114 27.07 1.05 -12.05
CA SER A 114 28.25 0.77 -12.86
C SER A 114 28.58 1.89 -13.85
N SER A 115 27.95 3.04 -13.76
CA SER A 115 28.14 4.16 -14.71
C SER A 115 29.56 4.70 -14.73
N GLY A 116 30.29 4.61 -13.61
CA GLY A 116 31.69 5.01 -13.49
C GLY A 116 32.70 4.01 -14.04
N LEU A 117 32.28 2.82 -14.49
CA LEU A 117 33.19 1.77 -14.96
C LEU A 117 33.30 1.74 -16.47
N SER A 118 34.53 1.57 -16.98
CA SER A 118 34.75 1.30 -18.39
C SER A 118 34.42 -0.15 -18.77
N ALA A 119 34.16 -0.40 -20.04
CA ALA A 119 33.94 -1.75 -20.56
C ALA A 119 35.11 -2.74 -20.27
N ARG A 120 36.32 -2.23 -20.03
CA ARG A 120 37.47 -3.06 -19.61
C ARG A 120 37.38 -3.47 -18.15
N GLN A 121 36.85 -2.60 -17.27
CA GLN A 121 36.73 -2.87 -15.85
C GLN A 121 35.53 -3.77 -15.55
N ALA A 122 34.43 -3.62 -16.28
CA ALA A 122 33.22 -4.42 -16.14
C ALA A 122 32.56 -4.65 -17.52
N PRO A 123 32.99 -5.69 -18.28
CA PRO A 123 32.55 -5.88 -19.66
C PRO A 123 31.04 -5.92 -19.87
N PHE A 124 30.29 -6.46 -18.91
CA PHE A 124 28.84 -6.50 -18.99
C PHE A 124 28.17 -5.33 -18.24
N ALA A 125 28.64 -4.99 -17.05
CA ALA A 125 28.01 -3.97 -16.21
C ALA A 125 28.36 -2.55 -16.65
N GLY A 126 29.63 -2.24 -16.92
CA GLY A 126 30.08 -0.88 -17.21
C GLY A 126 29.68 -0.35 -18.58
N GLY A 127 29.60 -1.21 -19.60
CA GLY A 127 29.30 -0.78 -20.97
C GLY A 127 27.82 -0.97 -21.36
N VAL A 128 27.14 -1.99 -20.84
CA VAL A 128 25.80 -2.39 -21.26
C VAL A 128 24.74 -1.96 -20.24
N GLN A 129 25.07 -2.04 -18.96
CA GLN A 129 24.14 -1.74 -17.84
C GLN A 129 24.47 -0.43 -17.12
N GLY A 130 25.42 0.36 -17.66
CA GLY A 130 25.86 1.61 -17.05
C GLY A 130 24.75 2.66 -17.06
N LEU A 131 24.21 2.93 -15.88
CA LEU A 131 23.21 3.96 -15.65
C LEU A 131 23.40 4.49 -14.22
N ASP A 132 23.53 5.80 -14.07
CA ASP A 132 23.50 6.43 -12.75
C ASP A 132 22.05 6.59 -12.29
N PRO A 133 21.61 5.92 -11.21
CA PRO A 133 20.25 6.03 -10.71
C PRO A 133 19.85 7.46 -10.29
N GLU A 134 20.79 8.27 -9.82
CA GLU A 134 20.52 9.64 -9.36
C GLU A 134 19.96 10.52 -10.49
N LEU A 135 20.42 10.33 -11.72
CA LEU A 135 19.92 11.09 -12.88
C LEU A 135 18.43 10.89 -13.15
N LEU A 136 17.86 9.76 -12.71
CA LEU A 136 16.42 9.48 -12.84
C LEU A 136 15.65 9.84 -11.57
N LEU A 137 16.26 9.69 -10.41
CA LEU A 137 15.58 9.83 -9.12
C LEU A 137 15.48 11.29 -8.65
N ASP A 138 16.50 12.11 -8.93
CA ASP A 138 16.54 13.53 -8.56
C ASP A 138 15.33 14.32 -9.10
N PRO A 139 15.00 14.26 -10.40
CA PRO A 139 13.83 14.94 -10.94
C PRO A 139 12.49 14.43 -10.38
N LEU A 140 12.47 13.18 -9.90
CA LEU A 140 11.30 12.57 -9.26
C LEU A 140 11.20 12.90 -7.77
N GLY A 141 12.21 13.56 -7.18
CA GLY A 141 12.26 13.89 -5.77
C GLY A 141 12.44 12.68 -4.85
N LEU A 142 12.91 11.55 -5.39
CA LEU A 142 13.18 10.34 -4.61
C LEU A 142 14.58 10.40 -3.99
N PRO A 143 14.71 10.24 -2.67
CA PRO A 143 16.00 10.35 -2.00
C PRO A 143 16.93 9.20 -2.33
N VAL A 144 18.17 9.54 -2.60
CA VAL A 144 19.26 8.61 -2.83
C VAL A 144 20.28 8.72 -1.71
N VAL A 145 20.84 7.58 -1.32
CA VAL A 145 22.03 7.48 -0.47
C VAL A 145 23.04 6.60 -1.20
N ARG A 146 24.20 7.16 -1.54
CA ARG A 146 25.26 6.44 -2.24
C ARG A 146 26.30 5.93 -1.25
N ALA A 147 26.59 4.64 -1.30
CA ALA A 147 27.61 4.01 -0.47
C ALA A 147 29.03 4.40 -0.87
N ARG A 148 29.89 4.57 0.13
CA ARG A 148 31.35 4.67 -0.03
C ARG A 148 31.99 3.56 0.78
N ALA A 149 33.11 3.01 0.31
CA ALA A 149 33.71 1.84 0.93
C ALA A 149 33.97 2.01 2.44
N GLU A 150 34.43 3.20 2.86
CA GLU A 150 34.79 3.52 4.23
C GLU A 150 33.57 3.74 5.15
N THR A 151 32.41 4.12 4.57
CA THR A 151 31.20 4.51 5.34
C THR A 151 29.96 3.74 4.97
N ALA A 152 30.06 2.71 4.12
CA ALA A 152 28.91 2.02 3.51
C ALA A 152 27.84 1.58 4.53
N ALA A 153 28.25 1.07 5.67
CA ALA A 153 27.34 0.66 6.72
C ALA A 153 26.64 1.87 7.41
N ALA A 154 27.34 2.97 7.63
CA ALA A 154 26.75 4.21 8.17
C ALA A 154 25.84 4.89 7.14
N ASP A 155 26.18 4.83 5.87
CA ASP A 155 25.36 5.31 4.77
C ASP A 155 24.04 4.49 4.70
N LEU A 156 24.10 3.15 4.89
CA LEU A 156 22.92 2.28 4.93
C LEU A 156 22.02 2.57 6.14
N VAL A 157 22.60 2.78 7.33
CA VAL A 157 21.85 3.23 8.52
C VAL A 157 21.15 4.56 8.26
N THR A 158 21.80 5.47 7.52
CA THR A 158 21.21 6.75 7.12
C THR A 158 20.03 6.55 6.17
N ALA A 159 20.14 5.65 5.18
CA ALA A 159 19.04 5.32 4.27
C ALA A 159 17.83 4.74 5.03
N HIS A 160 18.08 3.77 5.91
CA HIS A 160 17.06 3.18 6.77
C HIS A 160 16.38 4.23 7.65
N ARG A 161 17.16 5.05 8.36
CA ARG A 161 16.65 6.12 9.22
C ARG A 161 15.76 7.09 8.44
N ARG A 162 16.20 7.54 7.26
CA ARG A 162 15.40 8.43 6.40
C ARG A 162 14.09 7.79 5.97
N ALA A 163 14.11 6.50 5.58
CA ALA A 163 12.89 5.80 5.19
C ALA A 163 11.85 5.80 6.32
N VAL A 164 12.27 5.59 7.57
CA VAL A 164 11.36 5.59 8.74
C VAL A 164 10.92 7.00 9.13
N GLU A 165 11.87 7.93 9.31
CA GLU A 165 11.59 9.29 9.82
C GLU A 165 10.75 10.13 8.84
N GLU A 166 11.00 9.94 7.54
CA GLU A 166 10.31 10.66 6.47
C GLU A 166 9.10 9.89 5.93
N SER A 167 8.90 8.64 6.36
CA SER A 167 7.85 7.72 5.87
C SER A 167 7.82 7.68 4.34
N ARG A 168 8.92 7.27 3.72
CA ARG A 168 9.07 7.27 2.27
C ARG A 168 10.06 6.23 1.75
N VAL A 169 10.12 6.11 0.43
CA VAL A 169 11.13 5.31 -0.25
C VAL A 169 12.51 5.98 -0.19
N VAL A 170 13.56 5.19 0.03
CA VAL A 170 14.95 5.61 -0.12
C VAL A 170 15.69 4.61 -1.00
N VAL A 171 16.39 5.09 -2.01
CA VAL A 171 17.23 4.23 -2.86
C VAL A 171 18.67 4.27 -2.36
N PHE A 172 19.20 3.10 -1.99
CA PHE A 172 20.58 2.92 -1.55
C PHE A 172 21.40 2.37 -2.71
N VAL A 173 22.34 3.17 -3.18
CA VAL A 173 23.17 2.84 -4.37
C VAL A 173 24.54 2.34 -3.94
N VAL A 174 24.90 1.13 -4.36
CA VAL A 174 26.22 0.53 -4.12
C VAL A 174 27.02 0.57 -5.43
N PRO A 175 28.03 1.44 -5.58
CA PRO A 175 28.89 1.42 -6.76
C PRO A 175 29.54 0.06 -6.97
N VAL A 176 29.50 -0.44 -8.20
CA VAL A 176 30.13 -1.73 -8.54
C VAL A 176 31.64 -1.66 -8.28
N GLY A 177 32.14 -2.67 -7.58
CA GLY A 177 33.56 -2.79 -7.25
C GLY A 177 33.93 -2.39 -5.83
N ILE A 178 33.09 -1.63 -5.11
CA ILE A 178 33.36 -1.34 -3.70
C ILE A 178 32.95 -2.50 -2.79
N ASP A 179 32.08 -3.37 -3.23
CA ASP A 179 31.48 -4.46 -2.46
C ASP A 179 32.52 -5.45 -1.86
N LEU A 180 33.66 -5.64 -2.55
CA LEU A 180 34.76 -6.48 -2.11
C LEU A 180 35.91 -5.72 -1.42
N LEU A 181 35.84 -4.40 -1.34
CA LEU A 181 36.85 -3.62 -0.64
C LEU A 181 36.74 -3.85 0.88
N PRO A 182 37.83 -3.60 1.63
CA PRO A 182 37.77 -3.58 3.09
C PRO A 182 36.71 -2.58 3.56
N ALA A 183 35.87 -3.01 4.50
CA ALA A 183 34.89 -2.15 5.13
C ALA A 183 35.53 -1.22 6.15
N GLY A 184 34.89 -0.08 6.42
CA GLY A 184 35.20 0.79 7.53
C GLY A 184 34.68 0.23 8.87
N ASP A 185 34.73 1.05 9.94
CA ASP A 185 34.22 0.67 11.24
C ASP A 185 32.69 0.49 11.21
N PRO A 186 32.15 -0.55 11.90
CA PRO A 186 30.72 -0.74 11.98
C PRO A 186 30.05 0.41 12.74
N PRO A 187 28.94 0.99 12.23
CA PRO A 187 28.24 2.07 12.90
C PRO A 187 27.47 1.57 14.12
N ALA A 188 27.22 2.47 15.07
CA ALA A 188 26.21 2.23 16.08
C ALA A 188 24.82 2.23 15.44
N VAL A 189 24.06 1.15 15.61
CA VAL A 189 22.68 1.05 15.15
C VAL A 189 21.76 1.48 16.28
N ALA A 190 21.13 2.64 16.12
CA ALA A 190 20.09 3.12 17.02
C ALA A 190 18.71 2.93 16.36
N ALA A 191 17.69 2.63 17.16
CA ALA A 191 16.33 2.58 16.66
C ALA A 191 15.93 3.97 16.12
N PRO A 192 15.43 4.07 14.87
CA PRO A 192 14.95 5.34 14.34
C PRO A 192 13.71 5.80 15.11
N VAL A 193 13.63 7.10 15.33
CA VAL A 193 12.50 7.72 16.04
C VAL A 193 11.77 8.60 15.04
N ARG A 194 10.47 8.40 14.88
CA ARG A 194 9.64 9.32 14.07
C ARG A 194 9.84 10.74 14.59
N ARG A 195 9.93 11.71 13.69
CA ARG A 195 10.07 13.14 14.07
C ARG A 195 8.93 13.55 14.98
N PRO A 196 9.20 14.20 16.11
CA PRO A 196 8.14 14.69 16.99
C PRO A 196 7.26 15.70 16.23
N VAL A 197 5.96 15.51 16.31
CA VAL A 197 4.99 16.46 15.77
C VAL A 197 4.90 17.65 16.73
N PRO A 198 4.95 18.89 16.24
CA PRO A 198 4.87 20.06 17.10
C PRO A 198 3.51 20.13 17.83
N GLU A 199 3.52 20.72 19.02
CA GLU A 199 2.27 21.05 19.74
C GLU A 199 1.42 22.02 18.89
N PRO A 200 0.09 21.85 18.90
CA PRO A 200 -0.80 22.72 18.14
C PRO A 200 -0.77 24.16 18.65
N ASP A 201 -0.84 25.11 17.73
CA ASP A 201 -0.99 26.52 18.07
C ASP A 201 -2.28 26.77 18.87
N ALA A 202 -2.18 27.51 19.95
CA ALA A 202 -3.31 27.75 20.85
C ALA A 202 -4.47 28.53 20.20
N ALA A 203 -4.16 29.48 19.31
CA ALA A 203 -5.18 30.25 18.60
C ALA A 203 -5.90 29.39 17.55
N ALA A 204 -5.16 28.55 16.82
CA ALA A 204 -5.73 27.59 15.89
C ALA A 204 -6.64 26.57 16.61
N LEU A 205 -6.19 26.06 17.76
CA LEU A 205 -7.02 25.16 18.57
C LEU A 205 -8.29 25.84 19.06
N ALA A 206 -8.22 27.07 19.60
CA ALA A 206 -9.37 27.83 20.05
C ALA A 206 -10.35 28.12 18.90
N ALA A 207 -9.86 28.44 17.71
CA ALA A 207 -10.67 28.63 16.52
C ALA A 207 -11.40 27.33 16.11
N ALA A 208 -10.71 26.18 16.16
CA ALA A 208 -11.31 24.88 15.91
C ALA A 208 -12.42 24.54 16.91
N VAL A 209 -12.18 24.78 18.20
CA VAL A 209 -13.18 24.61 19.26
C VAL A 209 -14.42 25.47 19.00
N ALA A 210 -14.23 26.76 18.67
CA ALA A 210 -15.34 27.67 18.36
C ALA A 210 -16.13 27.21 17.13
N ALA A 211 -15.45 26.79 16.08
CA ALA A 211 -16.06 26.27 14.86
C ALA A 211 -16.91 25.01 15.14
N ILE A 212 -16.38 24.03 15.86
CA ILE A 212 -17.08 22.80 16.19
C ILE A 212 -18.25 23.07 17.16
N ALA A 213 -18.07 23.93 18.16
CA ALA A 213 -19.11 24.26 19.12
C ALA A 213 -20.33 24.92 18.46
N SER A 214 -20.11 25.77 17.44
CA SER A 214 -21.18 26.45 16.69
C SER A 214 -21.89 25.57 15.67
N SER A 215 -21.29 24.44 15.27
CA SER A 215 -21.87 23.51 14.30
C SER A 215 -23.11 22.81 14.86
N ARG A 216 -24.09 22.56 14.00
CA ARG A 216 -25.30 21.79 14.31
C ARG A 216 -25.25 20.37 13.79
N ARG A 217 -24.55 20.14 12.69
CA ARG A 217 -24.42 18.84 11.99
C ARG A 217 -22.97 18.58 11.63
N PRO A 218 -22.09 18.39 12.63
CA PRO A 218 -20.70 18.10 12.36
C PRO A 218 -20.50 16.66 11.85
N VAL A 219 -19.49 16.48 11.01
CA VAL A 219 -18.98 15.17 10.58
C VAL A 219 -17.48 15.10 10.89
N VAL A 220 -17.05 14.09 11.60
CA VAL A 220 -15.64 13.80 11.88
C VAL A 220 -15.13 12.80 10.88
N VAL A 221 -14.05 13.14 10.17
CA VAL A 221 -13.42 12.30 9.16
C VAL A 221 -12.03 11.90 9.60
N ALA A 222 -11.79 10.60 9.74
CA ALA A 222 -10.48 10.05 10.07
C ALA A 222 -9.75 9.53 8.83
N GLY A 223 -8.48 9.88 8.72
CA GLY A 223 -7.59 9.35 7.70
C GLY A 223 -6.47 8.49 8.29
N ARG A 224 -5.46 8.20 7.46
CA ARG A 224 -4.27 7.42 7.83
C ARG A 224 -3.59 7.95 9.09
N GLY A 225 -3.37 9.26 9.19
CA GLY A 225 -2.71 9.87 10.34
C GLY A 225 -3.46 9.64 11.65
N ALA A 226 -4.80 9.59 11.62
CA ALA A 226 -5.61 9.24 12.79
C ALA A 226 -5.44 7.77 13.22
N VAL A 227 -5.24 6.86 12.27
CA VAL A 227 -4.92 5.45 12.56
C VAL A 227 -3.53 5.33 13.17
N GLU A 228 -2.52 5.92 12.55
CA GLU A 228 -1.12 5.83 12.96
C GLU A 228 -0.85 6.45 14.35
N SER A 229 -1.60 7.50 14.72
CA SER A 229 -1.51 8.11 16.04
C SER A 229 -2.38 7.43 17.11
N GLY A 230 -3.25 6.48 16.73
CA GLY A 230 -4.20 5.86 17.64
C GLY A 230 -5.34 6.81 18.09
N ALA A 231 -5.75 7.75 17.24
CA ALA A 231 -6.77 8.77 17.57
C ALA A 231 -8.20 8.22 17.65
N GLY A 232 -8.47 7.01 17.18
CA GLY A 232 -9.82 6.43 17.09
C GLY A 232 -10.68 6.59 18.35
N PRO A 233 -10.23 6.19 19.56
CA PRO A 233 -10.97 6.37 20.79
C PRO A 233 -11.30 7.84 21.13
N ALA A 234 -10.36 8.76 20.85
CA ALA A 234 -10.57 10.20 21.10
C ALA A 234 -11.60 10.78 20.11
N LEU A 235 -11.55 10.36 18.84
CA LEU A 235 -12.51 10.79 17.82
C LEU A 235 -13.94 10.26 18.09
N ARG A 236 -14.08 9.03 18.57
CA ARG A 236 -15.40 8.51 19.01
C ARG A 236 -15.97 9.32 20.18
N ARG A 237 -15.14 9.69 21.17
CA ARG A 237 -15.56 10.56 22.26
C ARG A 237 -15.96 11.96 21.78
N LEU A 238 -15.17 12.52 20.87
CA LEU A 238 -15.46 13.82 20.25
C LEU A 238 -16.80 13.79 19.51
N ALA A 239 -17.07 12.75 18.73
CA ALA A 239 -18.32 12.57 18.02
C ALA A 239 -19.50 12.41 18.97
N ALA A 240 -19.37 11.60 20.02
CA ALA A 240 -20.42 11.44 21.04
C ALA A 240 -20.75 12.75 21.76
N LEU A 241 -19.73 13.57 22.08
CA LEU A 241 -19.89 14.87 22.73
C LEU A 241 -20.58 15.90 21.83
N THR A 242 -20.24 15.91 20.54
CA THR A 242 -20.70 16.93 19.59
C THR A 242 -21.92 16.52 18.78
N GLY A 243 -22.40 15.28 18.92
CA GLY A 243 -23.45 14.71 18.09
C GLY A 243 -23.03 14.53 16.63
N ALA A 244 -21.71 14.41 16.37
CA ALA A 244 -21.17 14.25 15.05
C ALA A 244 -21.40 12.83 14.49
N HIS A 245 -21.57 12.72 13.18
CA HIS A 245 -21.31 11.48 12.48
C HIS A 245 -19.80 11.23 12.35
N LEU A 246 -19.45 9.97 12.18
CA LEU A 246 -18.08 9.49 11.94
C LEU A 246 -17.96 9.01 10.50
N ALA A 247 -16.84 9.30 9.85
CA ALA A 247 -16.52 8.77 8.55
C ALA A 247 -15.02 8.50 8.45
N THR A 248 -14.61 7.67 7.51
CA THR A 248 -13.20 7.34 7.29
C THR A 248 -12.80 7.56 5.84
N THR A 249 -11.52 7.80 5.60
CA THR A 249 -10.95 7.55 4.27
C THR A 249 -10.70 6.05 4.10
N VAL A 250 -10.47 5.59 2.87
CA VAL A 250 -10.20 4.16 2.57
C VAL A 250 -9.09 3.59 3.46
N ARG A 251 -8.03 4.36 3.74
CA ARG A 251 -6.89 3.90 4.57
C ARG A 251 -7.20 3.84 6.07
N ALA A 252 -8.31 4.39 6.51
CA ALA A 252 -8.76 4.33 7.89
C ALA A 252 -10.02 3.46 8.07
N LEU A 253 -10.45 2.78 7.01
CA LEU A 253 -11.63 1.93 7.03
C LEU A 253 -11.55 0.89 8.14
N GLY A 254 -12.66 0.68 8.85
CA GLY A 254 -12.72 -0.16 10.06
C GLY A 254 -12.38 0.56 11.37
N LEU A 255 -11.88 1.82 11.33
CA LEU A 255 -11.54 2.57 12.56
C LEU A 255 -12.76 2.79 13.47
N PHE A 256 -13.93 2.95 12.88
CA PHE A 256 -15.17 3.22 13.61
C PHE A 256 -16.17 2.05 13.58
N GLU A 257 -15.73 0.88 13.12
CA GLU A 257 -16.57 -0.32 13.06
C GLU A 257 -17.34 -0.56 14.37
N GLY A 258 -18.65 -0.82 14.23
CA GLY A 258 -19.56 -1.02 15.35
C GLY A 258 -20.04 0.26 16.05
N ASP A 259 -19.59 1.45 15.64
CA ASP A 259 -20.14 2.71 16.16
C ASP A 259 -21.43 3.09 15.41
N PRO A 260 -22.55 3.36 16.10
CA PRO A 260 -23.80 3.69 15.41
C PRO A 260 -23.73 4.98 14.57
N ALA A 261 -22.75 5.86 14.79
CA ALA A 261 -22.55 7.08 14.01
C ALA A 261 -21.68 6.88 12.77
N ASP A 262 -21.16 5.65 12.52
CA ASP A 262 -20.22 5.37 11.43
C ASP A 262 -20.93 5.36 10.07
N LEU A 263 -20.57 6.33 9.22
CA LEU A 263 -21.02 6.47 7.83
C LEU A 263 -20.20 5.59 6.84
N GLY A 264 -19.15 4.91 7.33
CA GLY A 264 -18.19 4.21 6.48
C GLY A 264 -17.25 5.16 5.74
N ILE A 265 -17.07 4.94 4.42
CA ILE A 265 -16.07 5.67 3.62
C ILE A 265 -16.61 7.01 3.15
N LEU A 266 -15.82 8.08 3.37
CA LEU A 266 -16.05 9.40 2.79
C LEU A 266 -15.52 9.46 1.36
N GLY A 267 -16.24 10.15 0.49
CA GLY A 267 -15.79 10.48 -0.87
C GLY A 267 -16.40 9.61 -1.96
N GLY A 268 -15.63 9.25 -2.97
CA GLY A 268 -16.11 8.50 -4.13
C GLY A 268 -16.75 7.15 -3.82
N PHE A 269 -16.38 6.53 -2.70
CA PHE A 269 -16.98 5.27 -2.22
C PHE A 269 -18.04 5.46 -1.12
N SER A 270 -18.50 6.68 -0.86
CA SER A 270 -19.64 6.88 0.05
C SER A 270 -20.89 6.23 -0.52
N THR A 271 -21.65 5.54 0.32
CA THR A 271 -23.01 5.14 -0.07
C THR A 271 -23.88 6.36 -0.35
N PRO A 272 -24.95 6.25 -1.14
CA PRO A 272 -25.85 7.39 -1.37
C PRO A 272 -26.37 8.01 -0.09
N GLU A 273 -26.70 7.19 0.90
CA GLU A 273 -27.26 7.61 2.19
C GLU A 273 -26.20 8.36 3.03
N ALA A 274 -24.96 7.83 3.09
CA ALA A 274 -23.85 8.49 3.77
C ALA A 274 -23.49 9.83 3.08
N ALA A 275 -23.49 9.85 1.75
CA ALA A 275 -23.23 11.06 0.97
C ALA A 275 -24.30 12.14 1.24
N ALA A 276 -25.58 11.78 1.38
CA ALA A 276 -26.65 12.69 1.74
C ALA A 276 -26.42 13.33 3.12
N VAL A 277 -26.02 12.53 4.12
CA VAL A 277 -25.67 13.05 5.45
C VAL A 277 -24.51 14.03 5.39
N VAL A 278 -23.43 13.70 4.65
CA VAL A 278 -22.28 14.59 4.49
C VAL A 278 -22.67 15.86 3.72
N ALA A 279 -23.56 15.75 2.74
CA ALA A 279 -24.03 16.91 1.97
C ALA A 279 -24.81 17.92 2.84
N GLU A 280 -25.45 17.46 3.93
CA GLU A 280 -26.14 18.31 4.89
C GLU A 280 -25.26 18.84 6.03
N ALA A 281 -24.03 18.36 6.16
CA ALA A 281 -23.13 18.79 7.21
C ALA A 281 -22.78 20.28 7.08
N ASP A 282 -22.70 21.00 8.20
CA ASP A 282 -22.27 22.40 8.27
C ASP A 282 -20.80 22.55 8.71
N CYS A 283 -20.22 21.50 9.29
CA CYS A 283 -18.82 21.46 9.69
C CYS A 283 -18.21 20.08 9.39
N LEU A 284 -17.05 20.07 8.75
CA LEU A 284 -16.24 18.89 8.52
C LEU A 284 -14.98 18.98 9.41
N VAL A 285 -14.78 18.00 10.29
CA VAL A 285 -13.58 17.89 11.14
C VAL A 285 -12.72 16.77 10.58
N ALA A 286 -11.75 17.13 9.75
CA ALA A 286 -10.86 16.21 9.06
C ALA A 286 -9.57 15.99 9.86
N VAL A 287 -9.23 14.75 10.18
CA VAL A 287 -8.13 14.42 11.09
C VAL A 287 -7.20 13.39 10.45
N GLY A 288 -5.95 13.81 10.19
CA GLY A 288 -4.92 12.96 9.60
C GLY A 288 -5.27 12.45 8.20
N THR A 289 -5.84 13.31 7.36
CA THR A 289 -6.26 12.99 6.00
C THR A 289 -5.92 14.12 5.04
N SER A 290 -5.52 13.79 3.82
CA SER A 290 -5.18 14.79 2.79
C SER A 290 -6.36 15.60 2.26
N LEU A 291 -7.61 15.20 2.52
CA LEU A 291 -8.82 15.80 1.95
C LEU A 291 -8.73 16.04 0.43
N ASN A 292 -8.14 15.10 -0.30
CA ASN A 292 -7.98 15.21 -1.74
C ASN A 292 -9.33 15.25 -2.47
N PHE A 293 -9.29 15.56 -3.76
CA PHE A 293 -10.50 15.72 -4.59
C PHE A 293 -11.40 14.47 -4.59
N PHE A 294 -10.83 13.28 -4.38
CA PHE A 294 -11.60 12.04 -4.27
C PHE A 294 -12.38 11.98 -2.94
N HIS A 295 -11.74 12.34 -1.82
CA HIS A 295 -12.39 12.39 -0.51
C HIS A 295 -13.46 13.48 -0.44
N THR A 296 -13.28 14.57 -1.17
CA THR A 296 -14.21 15.71 -1.16
C THR A 296 -15.24 15.67 -2.29
N ARG A 297 -15.26 14.63 -3.12
CA ARG A 297 -16.04 14.57 -4.37
C ARG A 297 -15.87 15.84 -5.19
N ARG A 298 -14.61 16.15 -5.57
CA ARG A 298 -14.26 17.39 -6.30
C ARG A 298 -14.80 18.64 -5.57
N SER A 299 -14.44 18.79 -4.32
CA SER A 299 -14.82 19.89 -3.42
C SER A 299 -16.31 19.98 -3.04
N GLN A 300 -17.18 19.08 -3.52
CA GLN A 300 -18.61 19.10 -3.18
C GLN A 300 -18.88 19.00 -1.68
N PHE A 301 -18.04 18.26 -0.94
CA PHE A 301 -18.21 18.07 0.50
C PHE A 301 -17.59 19.16 1.36
N VAL A 302 -16.82 20.09 0.78
CA VAL A 302 -16.14 21.17 1.53
C VAL A 302 -16.61 22.57 1.13
N THR A 303 -17.09 22.77 -0.08
CA THR A 303 -17.55 24.08 -0.58
C THR A 303 -18.70 24.63 0.28
N GLY A 304 -18.54 25.87 0.78
CA GLY A 304 -19.53 26.57 1.57
C GLY A 304 -19.72 26.05 3.00
N ARG A 305 -18.81 25.22 3.50
CA ARG A 305 -18.82 24.64 4.85
C ARG A 305 -17.60 25.06 5.67
N THR A 306 -17.75 24.97 6.97
CA THR A 306 -16.61 25.10 7.88
C THR A 306 -15.79 23.80 7.80
N VAL A 307 -14.51 23.92 7.49
CA VAL A 307 -13.57 22.79 7.47
C VAL A 307 -12.50 23.02 8.54
N VAL A 308 -12.50 22.18 9.56
CA VAL A 308 -11.41 22.08 10.55
C VAL A 308 -10.50 20.95 10.11
N HIS A 309 -9.27 21.25 9.72
CA HIS A 309 -8.31 20.27 9.24
C HIS A 309 -7.15 20.11 10.22
N VAL A 310 -6.98 18.91 10.74
CA VAL A 310 -5.92 18.53 11.69
C VAL A 310 -4.94 17.62 10.96
N ASP A 311 -3.69 18.04 10.84
CA ASP A 311 -2.62 17.20 10.27
C ASP A 311 -1.27 17.51 10.89
N ALA A 312 -0.36 16.54 10.88
CA ALA A 312 1.03 16.68 11.31
C ALA A 312 1.86 17.43 10.28
N ASP A 313 1.53 17.26 8.99
CA ASP A 313 2.20 17.89 7.86
C ASP A 313 1.48 19.19 7.45
N ALA A 314 2.18 20.31 7.54
CA ALA A 314 1.63 21.59 7.10
C ALA A 314 1.32 21.64 5.60
N ALA A 315 2.00 20.86 4.76
CA ALA A 315 1.73 20.81 3.34
C ALA A 315 0.34 20.23 3.00
N ALA A 316 -0.24 19.44 3.90
CA ALA A 316 -1.59 18.89 3.73
C ALA A 316 -2.67 19.98 3.66
N PHE A 317 -2.45 21.15 4.30
CA PHE A 317 -3.44 22.23 4.37
C PHE A 317 -3.60 23.02 3.05
N THR A 318 -2.62 22.94 2.17
CA THR A 318 -2.60 23.68 0.89
C THR A 318 -2.52 22.75 -0.34
N ALA A 319 -2.55 21.43 -0.10
CA ALA A 319 -2.43 20.46 -1.19
C ALA A 319 -3.69 20.41 -2.09
N PHE A 320 -4.85 20.72 -1.50
CA PHE A 320 -6.15 20.72 -2.18
C PHE A 320 -6.96 21.96 -1.73
N ASP A 321 -8.20 21.76 -1.24
CA ASP A 321 -9.02 22.88 -0.74
C ASP A 321 -8.46 23.42 0.57
N GLU A 322 -8.33 24.75 0.69
CA GLU A 322 -7.89 25.38 1.92
C GLU A 322 -8.94 25.22 3.04
N PRO A 323 -8.55 24.78 4.23
CA PRO A 323 -9.47 24.64 5.35
C PRO A 323 -9.83 26.01 5.96
N THR A 324 -11.02 26.11 6.57
CA THR A 324 -11.42 27.27 7.37
C THR A 324 -10.51 27.44 8.60
N VAL A 325 -10.12 26.33 9.22
CA VAL A 325 -9.20 26.29 10.36
C VAL A 325 -8.19 25.15 10.15
N ALA A 326 -6.92 25.49 10.07
CA ALA A 326 -5.81 24.54 10.03
C ALA A 326 -5.21 24.36 11.43
N VAL A 327 -5.13 23.14 11.94
CA VAL A 327 -4.54 22.81 13.23
C VAL A 327 -3.40 21.84 13.01
N ARG A 328 -2.16 22.32 13.03
CA ARG A 328 -0.98 21.46 12.92
C ARG A 328 -0.72 20.77 14.26
N GLY A 329 -0.72 19.43 14.25
CA GLY A 329 -0.47 18.67 15.48
C GLY A 329 -0.68 17.17 15.27
N ASP A 330 -0.30 16.39 16.28
CA ASP A 330 -0.59 14.97 16.34
C ASP A 330 -2.10 14.72 16.41
N ALA A 331 -2.63 13.85 15.57
CA ALA A 331 -4.07 13.64 15.44
C ALA A 331 -4.73 13.21 16.76
N ARG A 332 -4.09 12.36 17.55
CA ARG A 332 -4.61 11.91 18.84
C ARG A 332 -4.57 13.03 19.87
N ALA A 333 -3.42 13.70 20.00
CA ALA A 333 -3.24 14.76 20.97
C ALA A 333 -4.21 15.93 20.71
N VAL A 334 -4.39 16.33 19.45
CA VAL A 334 -5.36 17.37 19.07
C VAL A 334 -6.79 16.92 19.34
N ALA A 335 -7.19 15.68 18.98
CA ALA A 335 -8.54 15.17 19.24
C ALA A 335 -8.86 15.11 20.74
N GLU A 336 -7.91 14.72 21.59
CA GLU A 336 -8.05 14.72 23.06
C GLU A 336 -8.23 16.15 23.61
N ARG A 337 -7.46 17.11 23.13
CA ARG A 337 -7.58 18.53 23.54
C ARG A 337 -8.89 19.16 23.08
N LEU A 338 -9.30 18.91 21.82
CA LEU A 338 -10.61 19.38 21.33
C LEU A 338 -11.74 18.84 22.20
N GLY A 339 -11.70 17.54 22.53
CA GLY A 339 -12.71 16.92 23.40
C GLY A 339 -12.75 17.55 24.79
N ALA A 340 -11.60 17.78 25.40
CA ALA A 340 -11.51 18.41 26.73
C ALA A 340 -12.06 19.85 26.75
N GLU A 341 -11.71 20.66 25.74
CA GLU A 341 -12.15 22.06 25.66
C GLU A 341 -13.65 22.20 25.27
N LEU A 342 -14.19 21.26 24.51
CA LEU A 342 -15.60 21.25 24.11
C LEU A 342 -16.53 20.77 25.23
N ALA A 343 -16.06 19.92 26.14
CA ALA A 343 -16.88 19.31 27.20
C ALA A 343 -17.65 20.32 28.09
N GLY A 344 -17.12 21.57 28.25
CA GLY A 344 -17.81 22.64 29.00
C GLY A 344 -18.55 23.66 28.12
N ARG A 345 -18.51 23.51 26.79
CA ARG A 345 -19.01 24.51 25.82
C ARG A 345 -20.19 24.03 24.98
N VAL A 346 -20.32 22.74 24.79
CA VAL A 346 -21.46 22.15 24.07
C VAL A 346 -22.44 21.59 25.06
N GLY A 347 -23.75 21.90 24.88
CA GLY A 347 -24.82 21.28 25.62
C GLY A 347 -25.00 19.81 25.25
N GLU A 348 -25.86 19.11 25.97
CA GLU A 348 -26.22 17.72 25.66
C GLU A 348 -26.77 17.62 24.22
N ARG A 349 -26.13 16.79 23.40
CA ARG A 349 -26.54 16.53 22.01
C ARG A 349 -26.92 15.06 21.84
N ALA A 350 -27.95 14.83 21.03
CA ALA A 350 -28.31 13.47 20.65
C ALA A 350 -27.14 12.83 19.85
N ARG A 351 -26.88 11.56 20.16
CA ARG A 351 -25.89 10.80 19.42
C ARG A 351 -26.34 10.61 17.97
N ALA A 352 -25.47 10.86 17.03
CA ALA A 352 -25.73 10.59 15.63
C ALA A 352 -25.91 9.08 15.38
N VAL A 353 -26.79 8.76 14.45
CA VAL A 353 -27.01 7.39 13.97
C VAL A 353 -26.91 7.41 12.45
N ALA A 354 -26.00 6.63 11.91
CA ALA A 354 -25.82 6.51 10.49
C ALA A 354 -27.02 5.80 9.84
N PRO A 355 -27.44 6.23 8.63
CA PRO A 355 -28.44 5.50 7.89
C PRO A 355 -27.92 4.13 7.46
N VAL A 356 -28.83 3.16 7.37
CA VAL A 356 -28.51 1.84 6.85
C VAL A 356 -28.36 1.94 5.33
N PRO A 357 -27.23 1.48 4.75
CA PRO A 357 -27.07 1.50 3.31
C PRO A 357 -28.14 0.67 2.59
N GLY A 358 -28.62 1.18 1.46
CA GLY A 358 -29.52 0.41 0.59
C GLY A 358 -28.82 -0.80 -0.02
N GLY A 359 -29.61 -1.83 -0.36
CA GLY A 359 -29.14 -2.97 -1.12
C GLY A 359 -29.01 -2.63 -2.61
N PHE A 360 -28.55 -3.61 -3.39
CA PHE A 360 -28.55 -3.54 -4.85
C PHE A 360 -29.38 -4.69 -5.45
N ALA A 361 -29.90 -4.48 -6.66
CA ALA A 361 -30.48 -5.58 -7.44
C ALA A 361 -29.34 -6.33 -8.15
N ASP A 362 -29.26 -7.65 -7.95
CA ASP A 362 -28.30 -8.50 -8.66
C ASP A 362 -28.67 -8.55 -10.16
N VAL A 363 -27.72 -8.17 -11.01
CA VAL A 363 -27.85 -8.16 -12.47
C VAL A 363 -27.00 -9.26 -13.13
N SER A 364 -26.64 -10.30 -12.40
CA SER A 364 -25.97 -11.48 -12.95
C SER A 364 -26.75 -12.07 -14.11
N ALA A 365 -26.02 -12.50 -15.13
CA ALA A 365 -26.57 -13.18 -16.31
C ALA A 365 -25.75 -14.47 -16.57
N PRO A 366 -26.27 -15.43 -17.36
CA PRO A 366 -25.52 -16.63 -17.66
C PRO A 366 -24.10 -16.35 -18.16
N GLY A 367 -23.11 -16.91 -17.46
CA GLY A 367 -21.69 -16.71 -17.76
C GLY A 367 -21.07 -15.38 -17.32
N ARG A 368 -21.82 -14.49 -16.65
CA ARG A 368 -21.33 -13.17 -16.18
C ARG A 368 -21.99 -12.79 -14.86
N MET A 369 -21.20 -12.67 -13.83
CA MET A 369 -21.66 -12.35 -12.49
C MET A 369 -21.71 -10.84 -12.26
N ASP A 370 -22.63 -10.39 -11.44
CA ASP A 370 -22.58 -9.05 -10.86
C ASP A 370 -21.36 -8.95 -9.92
N PRO A 371 -20.40 -8.04 -10.14
CA PRO A 371 -19.22 -7.94 -9.31
C PRO A 371 -19.52 -7.60 -7.84
N ARG A 372 -20.67 -6.97 -7.56
CA ARG A 372 -21.16 -6.71 -6.19
C ARG A 372 -21.59 -8.01 -5.52
N ALA A 373 -22.31 -8.87 -6.24
CA ALA A 373 -22.74 -10.16 -5.72
C ALA A 373 -21.53 -11.10 -5.47
N VAL A 374 -20.50 -11.07 -6.34
CA VAL A 374 -19.22 -11.75 -6.09
C VAL A 374 -18.59 -11.30 -4.78
N SER A 375 -18.49 -9.98 -4.56
CA SER A 375 -17.88 -9.41 -3.36
C SER A 375 -18.65 -9.78 -2.08
N VAL A 376 -19.99 -9.69 -2.11
CA VAL A 376 -20.87 -10.04 -0.98
C VAL A 376 -20.77 -11.55 -0.65
N GLU A 377 -20.78 -12.42 -1.66
CA GLU A 377 -20.68 -13.85 -1.41
C GLU A 377 -19.29 -14.24 -0.88
N LEU A 378 -18.22 -13.65 -1.39
CA LEU A 378 -16.87 -13.86 -0.84
C LEU A 378 -16.73 -13.31 0.59
N ASP A 379 -17.40 -12.20 0.91
CA ASP A 379 -17.46 -11.70 2.31
C ASP A 379 -18.05 -12.72 3.27
N ARG A 380 -19.10 -13.42 2.82
CA ARG A 380 -19.78 -14.46 3.58
C ARG A 380 -18.97 -15.75 3.70
N LEU A 381 -18.23 -16.15 2.64
CA LEU A 381 -17.54 -17.44 2.54
C LEU A 381 -16.15 -17.42 3.20
N LEU A 382 -15.43 -16.31 3.08
CA LEU A 382 -14.05 -16.23 3.54
C LEU A 382 -13.99 -15.96 5.05
N PRO A 383 -13.09 -16.64 5.79
CA PRO A 383 -12.96 -16.47 7.23
C PRO A 383 -12.50 -15.07 7.63
N ARG A 384 -12.70 -14.73 8.90
CA ARG A 384 -12.19 -13.53 9.57
C ARG A 384 -11.36 -13.97 10.79
N PRO A 385 -10.33 -13.18 11.20
CA PRO A 385 -9.89 -11.93 10.55
C PRO A 385 -9.20 -12.20 9.22
N ARG A 386 -9.36 -11.26 8.28
CA ARG A 386 -8.69 -11.32 6.97
C ARG A 386 -8.14 -9.96 6.58
N ARG A 387 -7.22 -9.97 5.60
CA ARG A 387 -6.73 -8.77 4.93
C ARG A 387 -7.09 -8.82 3.45
N VAL A 388 -7.77 -7.79 2.97
CA VAL A 388 -8.20 -7.65 1.58
C VAL A 388 -7.25 -6.71 0.86
N TYR A 389 -6.60 -7.21 -0.19
CA TYR A 389 -5.78 -6.42 -1.11
C TYR A 389 -6.60 -6.12 -2.36
N VAL A 390 -6.54 -4.88 -2.82
CA VAL A 390 -7.26 -4.48 -4.02
C VAL A 390 -6.28 -3.78 -4.96
N ASP A 391 -6.17 -4.34 -6.16
CA ASP A 391 -5.39 -3.72 -7.24
C ASP A 391 -6.13 -2.53 -7.85
N ASN A 392 -5.45 -1.77 -8.68
CA ASN A 392 -6.03 -0.63 -9.35
C ASN A 392 -6.85 -1.05 -10.56
N GLY A 393 -8.05 -0.48 -10.70
CA GLY A 393 -8.96 -0.76 -11.80
C GLY A 393 -10.42 -0.50 -11.44
N HIS A 394 -11.26 -0.56 -12.47
CA HIS A 394 -12.71 -0.32 -12.34
C HIS A 394 -13.38 -1.23 -11.28
N PHE A 395 -12.98 -2.50 -11.25
CA PHE A 395 -13.53 -3.49 -10.31
C PHE A 395 -13.26 -3.16 -8.84
N GLY A 396 -12.23 -2.36 -8.53
CA GLY A 396 -11.74 -2.16 -7.16
C GLY A 396 -12.77 -1.57 -6.19
N GLY A 397 -13.73 -0.79 -6.69
CA GLY A 397 -14.81 -0.25 -5.88
C GLY A 397 -15.73 -1.31 -5.27
N PHE A 398 -15.90 -2.44 -5.92
CA PHE A 398 -16.85 -3.46 -5.46
C PHE A 398 -16.39 -4.15 -4.17
N PRO A 399 -15.17 -4.74 -4.07
CA PRO A 399 -14.72 -5.31 -2.79
C PRO A 399 -14.52 -4.25 -1.70
N ILE A 400 -14.11 -3.03 -2.04
CA ILE A 400 -13.97 -1.94 -1.07
C ILE A 400 -15.30 -1.60 -0.40
N MET A 401 -16.41 -1.57 -1.16
CA MET A 401 -17.73 -1.17 -0.67
C MET A 401 -18.58 -2.32 -0.14
N HIS A 402 -18.37 -3.54 -0.62
CA HIS A 402 -19.27 -4.67 -0.37
C HIS A 402 -18.66 -5.80 0.48
N MET A 403 -17.40 -5.67 0.91
CA MET A 403 -16.82 -6.55 1.90
C MET A 403 -16.72 -5.87 3.26
N THR A 404 -16.74 -6.66 4.33
CA THR A 404 -16.54 -6.15 5.69
C THR A 404 -15.07 -5.92 5.98
N HIS A 405 -14.76 -4.75 6.52
CA HIS A 405 -13.43 -4.33 6.95
C HIS A 405 -13.49 -3.99 8.44
N ASP A 406 -13.11 -4.95 9.29
CA ASP A 406 -13.36 -4.95 10.74
C ASP A 406 -12.32 -4.16 11.57
N ARG A 407 -11.21 -3.75 10.94
CA ARG A 407 -10.13 -2.99 11.59
C ARG A 407 -9.33 -2.17 10.59
N PRO A 408 -8.67 -1.10 11.02
CA PRO A 408 -7.71 -0.39 10.18
C PRO A 408 -6.62 -1.33 9.66
N GLY A 409 -6.29 -1.19 8.39
CA GLY A 409 -5.33 -2.05 7.69
C GLY A 409 -5.88 -3.41 7.24
N SER A 410 -7.14 -3.77 7.55
CA SER A 410 -7.78 -4.94 6.92
C SER A 410 -8.00 -4.77 5.42
N LEU A 411 -7.97 -3.54 4.92
CA LEU A 411 -7.96 -3.20 3.50
C LEU A 411 -6.62 -2.58 3.11
N VAL A 412 -5.98 -3.14 2.09
CA VAL A 412 -4.77 -2.61 1.43
C VAL A 412 -5.11 -2.34 -0.03
N TRP A 413 -5.45 -1.11 -0.34
CA TRP A 413 -5.68 -0.64 -1.71
C TRP A 413 -4.45 0.11 -2.20
N LEU A 414 -4.04 -0.06 -3.47
CA LEU A 414 -2.81 0.51 -4.05
C LEU A 414 -3.06 1.50 -5.21
N PRO A 415 -3.81 2.59 -4.99
CA PRO A 415 -4.15 3.53 -6.05
C PRO A 415 -3.12 4.64 -6.29
N GLU A 416 -2.11 4.77 -5.43
CA GLU A 416 -1.35 6.01 -5.22
C GLU A 416 -0.64 6.56 -6.46
N PHE A 417 -0.25 5.71 -7.40
CA PHE A 417 0.32 6.13 -8.69
C PHE A 417 -0.55 5.74 -9.90
N GLY A 418 -1.68 5.11 -9.67
CA GLY A 418 -2.55 4.59 -10.73
C GLY A 418 -2.00 3.34 -11.42
N ALA A 419 -0.94 2.74 -10.91
CA ALA A 419 -0.34 1.55 -11.50
C ALA A 419 -1.25 0.32 -11.33
N VAL A 420 -1.42 -0.44 -12.40
CA VAL A 420 -2.17 -1.69 -12.44
C VAL A 420 -1.23 -2.87 -12.23
N GLY A 421 -1.66 -3.90 -11.50
CA GLY A 421 -0.90 -5.12 -11.23
C GLY A 421 -0.03 -5.09 -9.96
N SER A 422 0.12 -3.94 -9.30
CA SER A 422 1.01 -3.80 -8.13
C SER A 422 0.59 -4.65 -6.93
N ALA A 423 -0.69 -5.01 -6.82
CA ALA A 423 -1.23 -5.67 -5.63
C ALA A 423 -0.88 -7.16 -5.53
N LEU A 424 -0.52 -7.85 -6.61
CA LEU A 424 -0.21 -9.28 -6.57
C LEU A 424 1.04 -9.55 -5.71
N ALA A 425 2.15 -8.89 -6.00
CA ALA A 425 3.37 -9.01 -5.20
C ALA A 425 3.17 -8.50 -3.75
N ALA A 426 2.43 -7.38 -3.59
CA ALA A 426 2.12 -6.82 -2.28
C ALA A 426 1.28 -7.78 -1.41
N SER A 427 0.29 -8.47 -1.99
CA SER A 427 -0.54 -9.45 -1.27
C SER A 427 0.22 -10.71 -0.88
N ALA A 428 1.12 -11.18 -1.75
CA ALA A 428 2.00 -12.30 -1.43
C ALA A 428 2.94 -11.96 -0.24
N ALA A 429 3.57 -10.77 -0.27
CA ALA A 429 4.40 -10.30 0.83
C ALA A 429 3.59 -10.09 2.13
N GLY A 430 2.36 -9.62 2.03
CA GLY A 430 1.47 -9.49 3.17
C GLY A 430 1.04 -10.83 3.77
N ALA A 431 0.84 -11.86 2.95
CA ALA A 431 0.58 -13.22 3.42
C ALA A 431 1.79 -13.82 4.14
N LEU A 432 3.02 -13.51 3.70
CA LEU A 432 4.25 -13.86 4.41
C LEU A 432 4.33 -13.17 5.78
N ALA A 433 3.93 -11.89 5.85
CA ALA A 433 3.97 -11.11 7.08
C ALA A 433 2.95 -11.55 8.14
N GLU A 434 1.83 -12.12 7.70
CA GLU A 434 0.73 -12.59 8.57
C GLU A 434 0.37 -14.05 8.22
N PRO A 435 1.22 -15.03 8.52
CA PRO A 435 1.03 -16.42 8.08
C PRO A 435 -0.23 -17.09 8.68
N ASP A 436 -0.71 -16.62 9.83
CA ASP A 436 -1.93 -17.11 10.48
C ASP A 436 -3.19 -16.36 10.00
N GLY A 437 -3.04 -15.36 9.15
CA GLY A 437 -4.11 -14.52 8.62
C GLY A 437 -4.59 -14.99 7.24
N GLN A 438 -5.85 -14.72 6.91
CA GLN A 438 -6.38 -14.94 5.57
C GLN A 438 -6.06 -13.73 4.68
N ALA A 439 -5.23 -13.92 3.64
CA ALA A 439 -5.00 -12.91 2.61
C ALA A 439 -5.93 -13.15 1.41
N VAL A 440 -6.54 -12.08 0.91
CA VAL A 440 -7.45 -12.10 -0.25
C VAL A 440 -7.06 -10.95 -1.18
N LEU A 441 -6.73 -11.26 -2.41
CA LEU A 441 -6.43 -10.26 -3.45
C LEU A 441 -7.58 -10.17 -4.45
N PHE A 442 -8.05 -8.96 -4.71
CA PHE A 442 -8.87 -8.65 -5.88
C PHE A 442 -8.00 -7.96 -6.93
N ILE A 443 -7.95 -8.54 -8.12
CA ILE A 443 -7.18 -8.05 -9.27
C ILE A 443 -8.01 -8.14 -10.54
N GLY A 444 -7.86 -7.22 -11.48
CA GLY A 444 -8.47 -7.33 -12.80
C GLY A 444 -7.67 -8.25 -13.72
N ASP A 445 -8.29 -8.69 -14.81
CA ASP A 445 -7.62 -9.48 -15.85
C ASP A 445 -6.41 -8.75 -16.45
N CYS A 446 -6.52 -7.45 -16.75
CA CYS A 446 -5.38 -6.63 -17.20
C CYS A 446 -4.24 -6.62 -16.18
N GLY A 447 -4.55 -6.43 -14.89
CA GLY A 447 -3.55 -6.43 -13.83
C GLY A 447 -2.86 -7.79 -13.69
N PHE A 448 -3.63 -8.85 -13.78
CA PHE A 448 -3.08 -10.21 -13.74
C PHE A 448 -2.17 -10.47 -14.94
N TYR A 449 -2.60 -10.15 -16.16
CA TYR A 449 -1.75 -10.31 -17.35
C TYR A 449 -0.40 -9.57 -17.22
N LEU A 450 -0.39 -8.38 -16.66
CA LEU A 450 0.84 -7.58 -16.50
C LEU A 450 1.82 -8.19 -15.49
N THR A 451 1.32 -8.90 -14.46
CA THR A 451 2.14 -9.29 -13.31
C THR A 451 1.98 -10.76 -12.93
N MET A 452 1.39 -11.57 -13.80
CA MET A 452 1.12 -13.00 -13.52
C MET A 452 2.37 -13.78 -13.06
N GLY A 453 3.57 -13.38 -13.50
CA GLY A 453 4.82 -13.97 -13.07
C GLY A 453 5.03 -13.93 -11.55
N ASP A 454 4.50 -12.92 -10.86
CA ASP A 454 4.64 -12.78 -9.41
C ASP A 454 3.72 -13.75 -8.62
N LEU A 455 2.74 -14.42 -9.28
CA LEU A 455 1.98 -15.51 -8.69
C LEU A 455 2.88 -16.68 -8.28
N GLU A 456 4.01 -16.85 -8.98
CA GLU A 456 4.98 -17.90 -8.70
C GLU A 456 5.55 -17.80 -7.28
N LEU A 457 5.71 -16.60 -6.72
CA LEU A 457 6.11 -16.43 -5.33
C LEU A 457 5.10 -17.11 -4.39
N ALA A 458 3.81 -16.85 -4.57
CA ALA A 458 2.78 -17.43 -3.71
C ALA A 458 2.71 -18.96 -3.87
N VAL A 459 2.92 -19.49 -5.08
CA VAL A 459 2.98 -20.92 -5.35
C VAL A 459 4.19 -21.57 -4.69
N ARG A 460 5.37 -21.03 -4.88
CA ARG A 460 6.64 -21.58 -4.37
C ARG A 460 6.71 -21.56 -2.85
N GLU A 461 6.22 -20.49 -2.23
CA GLU A 461 6.17 -20.34 -0.77
C GLU A 461 4.90 -21.00 -0.17
N ARG A 462 4.00 -21.56 -1.00
CA ARG A 462 2.73 -22.19 -0.60
C ARG A 462 1.88 -21.27 0.28
N LEU A 463 1.73 -20.02 -0.13
CA LEU A 463 0.99 -19.04 0.66
C LEU A 463 -0.52 -19.32 0.59
N PRO A 464 -1.25 -19.21 1.73
CA PRO A 464 -2.71 -19.36 1.78
C PRO A 464 -3.39 -18.07 1.26
N LEU A 465 -3.10 -17.70 0.01
CA LEU A 465 -3.60 -16.51 -0.66
C LEU A 465 -4.76 -16.88 -1.58
N VAL A 466 -5.90 -16.21 -1.42
CA VAL A 466 -7.01 -16.28 -2.39
C VAL A 466 -6.88 -15.11 -3.35
N VAL A 467 -6.64 -15.40 -4.62
CA VAL A 467 -6.60 -14.41 -5.72
C VAL A 467 -7.94 -14.46 -6.45
N VAL A 468 -8.68 -13.37 -6.39
CA VAL A 468 -9.96 -13.18 -7.08
C VAL A 468 -9.71 -12.31 -8.30
N CYS A 469 -9.62 -12.92 -9.47
CA CYS A 469 -9.51 -12.20 -10.72
C CYS A 469 -10.91 -11.77 -11.18
N MET A 470 -11.17 -10.47 -11.10
CA MET A 470 -12.40 -9.82 -11.55
C MET A 470 -12.30 -9.61 -13.07
N ASN A 471 -12.47 -10.69 -13.82
CA ASN A 471 -12.28 -10.76 -15.26
C ASN A 471 -13.53 -10.22 -15.97
N ASP A 472 -13.44 -9.03 -16.56
CA ASP A 472 -14.50 -8.45 -17.38
C ASP A 472 -14.20 -8.55 -18.89
N GLY A 473 -13.04 -9.10 -19.27
CA GLY A 473 -12.57 -9.24 -20.64
C GLY A 473 -12.35 -7.91 -21.35
N ALA A 474 -11.98 -6.87 -20.57
CA ALA A 474 -11.82 -5.52 -21.06
C ALA A 474 -10.82 -4.70 -20.22
N ALA A 475 -10.36 -3.58 -20.76
CA ALA A 475 -9.79 -2.50 -19.97
C ALA A 475 -10.94 -1.72 -19.32
N GLY A 476 -11.45 -2.20 -18.19
CA GLY A 476 -12.73 -1.73 -17.61
C GLY A 476 -12.73 -0.26 -17.24
N SER A 477 -11.60 0.31 -16.82
CA SER A 477 -11.43 1.74 -16.54
C SER A 477 -11.60 2.58 -17.81
N GLU A 478 -10.91 2.20 -18.87
CA GLU A 478 -10.96 2.85 -20.18
C GLU A 478 -12.34 2.72 -20.81
N LEU A 479 -12.96 1.54 -20.64
CA LEU A 479 -14.33 1.33 -21.10
C LEU A 479 -15.33 2.27 -20.42
N ALA A 480 -15.16 2.53 -19.11
CA ALA A 480 -15.98 3.50 -18.39
C ALA A 480 -15.80 4.92 -18.95
N HIS A 481 -14.56 5.36 -19.17
CA HIS A 481 -14.24 6.65 -19.77
C HIS A 481 -14.75 6.77 -21.22
N MET A 482 -14.60 5.72 -22.03
CA MET A 482 -15.11 5.71 -23.42
C MET A 482 -16.62 5.91 -23.47
N LYS A 483 -17.36 5.27 -22.53
CA LYS A 483 -18.82 5.50 -22.42
C LYS A 483 -19.14 6.98 -22.12
N ASP A 484 -18.41 7.60 -21.18
CA ASP A 484 -18.59 9.00 -20.80
C ASP A 484 -18.25 9.97 -21.93
N TRP A 485 -17.23 9.64 -22.72
CA TRP A 485 -16.74 10.49 -23.83
C TRP A 485 -17.38 10.16 -25.18
N SER A 486 -18.34 9.21 -25.21
CA SER A 486 -18.97 8.72 -26.44
C SER A 486 -17.97 8.18 -27.48
N VAL A 487 -16.88 7.55 -26.99
CA VAL A 487 -15.89 6.88 -27.83
C VAL A 487 -16.31 5.41 -28.01
N PRO A 488 -16.23 4.85 -29.23
CA PRO A 488 -16.55 3.44 -29.47
C PRO A 488 -15.69 2.49 -28.61
N PRO A 489 -16.29 1.47 -27.97
CA PRO A 489 -15.63 0.68 -26.95
C PRO A 489 -14.78 -0.49 -27.47
N GLU A 490 -14.76 -0.74 -28.76
CA GLU A 490 -14.19 -1.98 -29.35
C GLU A 490 -12.72 -2.18 -29.03
N GLN A 491 -11.96 -1.09 -28.88
CA GLN A 491 -10.52 -1.16 -28.57
C GLN A 491 -10.23 -1.47 -27.09
N ALA A 492 -11.19 -1.27 -26.22
CA ALA A 492 -11.07 -1.59 -24.80
C ALA A 492 -11.57 -3.00 -24.45
N VAL A 493 -12.21 -3.71 -25.41
CA VAL A 493 -12.80 -5.03 -25.19
C VAL A 493 -12.02 -6.08 -25.98
N PHE A 494 -11.44 -7.05 -25.29
CA PHE A 494 -10.64 -8.11 -25.87
C PHE A 494 -11.19 -9.53 -25.58
N GLY A 495 -12.30 -9.64 -24.82
CA GLY A 495 -12.98 -10.89 -24.54
C GLY A 495 -12.43 -11.66 -23.33
N TYR A 496 -13.19 -12.61 -22.87
CA TYR A 496 -12.83 -13.44 -21.72
C TYR A 496 -11.84 -14.53 -22.12
N ALA A 497 -10.73 -14.66 -21.38
CA ALA A 497 -9.83 -15.79 -21.47
C ALA A 497 -9.99 -16.68 -20.22
N ASP A 498 -9.61 -17.95 -20.31
CA ASP A 498 -9.51 -18.85 -19.15
C ASP A 498 -8.19 -18.56 -18.40
N LEU A 499 -8.22 -17.60 -17.50
CA LEU A 499 -7.07 -17.26 -16.67
C LEU A 499 -6.83 -18.28 -15.56
N ALA A 500 -7.85 -19.05 -15.18
CA ALA A 500 -7.69 -20.18 -14.28
C ALA A 500 -6.80 -21.27 -14.89
N ALA A 501 -6.88 -21.51 -16.20
CA ALA A 501 -5.96 -22.43 -16.87
C ALA A 501 -4.51 -21.93 -16.83
N ALA A 502 -4.29 -20.62 -17.01
CA ALA A 502 -2.95 -20.03 -16.90
C ALA A 502 -2.40 -20.17 -15.47
N ALA A 503 -3.19 -19.86 -14.45
CA ALA A 503 -2.79 -19.98 -13.05
C ALA A 503 -2.49 -21.45 -12.66
N ARG A 504 -3.29 -22.42 -13.14
CA ARG A 504 -3.00 -23.87 -12.98
C ARG A 504 -1.68 -24.25 -13.61
N GLY A 505 -1.39 -23.74 -14.81
CA GLY A 505 -0.11 -23.97 -15.49
C GLY A 505 1.10 -23.45 -14.70
N MET A 506 0.90 -22.47 -13.83
CA MET A 506 1.92 -21.94 -12.93
C MET A 506 2.00 -22.68 -11.58
N GLY A 507 1.09 -23.65 -11.33
CA GLY A 507 1.08 -24.46 -10.11
C GLY A 507 0.10 -23.99 -9.02
N ALA A 508 -0.72 -22.97 -9.27
CA ALA A 508 -1.78 -22.58 -8.34
C ALA A 508 -2.98 -23.54 -8.42
N GLN A 509 -3.71 -23.69 -7.33
CA GLN A 509 -5.07 -24.21 -7.39
C GLN A 509 -5.95 -23.14 -8.05
N ALA A 510 -6.82 -23.51 -8.98
CA ALA A 510 -7.58 -22.52 -9.71
C ALA A 510 -8.92 -23.02 -10.21
N ALA A 511 -9.92 -22.16 -10.22
CA ALA A 511 -11.25 -22.41 -10.74
C ALA A 511 -11.73 -21.26 -11.64
N LEU A 512 -12.34 -21.61 -12.78
CA LEU A 512 -13.14 -20.69 -13.56
C LEU A 512 -14.54 -20.61 -12.95
N VAL A 513 -14.98 -19.40 -12.59
CA VAL A 513 -16.27 -19.15 -11.93
C VAL A 513 -17.10 -18.18 -12.77
N GLN A 514 -18.23 -18.66 -13.24
CA GLN A 514 -19.14 -17.91 -14.13
C GLN A 514 -20.53 -17.65 -13.50
N GLU A 515 -20.75 -18.21 -12.32
CA GLU A 515 -21.96 -18.05 -11.51
C GLU A 515 -21.59 -17.91 -10.04
N VAL A 516 -22.26 -17.03 -9.30
CA VAL A 516 -21.96 -16.75 -7.88
C VAL A 516 -21.99 -18.01 -7.02
N ALA A 517 -22.93 -18.94 -7.32
CA ALA A 517 -23.03 -20.23 -6.64
C ALA A 517 -21.79 -21.13 -6.79
N GLY A 518 -20.94 -20.89 -7.81
CA GLY A 518 -19.70 -21.60 -8.03
C GLY A 518 -18.56 -21.23 -7.07
N LEU A 519 -18.66 -20.11 -6.37
CA LEU A 519 -17.63 -19.67 -5.41
C LEU A 519 -17.48 -20.60 -4.21
N ALA A 520 -18.62 -21.04 -3.65
CA ALA A 520 -18.61 -21.90 -2.45
C ALA A 520 -17.97 -23.28 -2.72
N PRO A 521 -18.29 -24.04 -3.81
CA PRO A 521 -17.55 -25.25 -4.14
C PRO A 521 -16.06 -25.01 -4.38
N ALA A 522 -15.68 -23.99 -5.15
CA ALA A 522 -14.30 -23.70 -5.44
C ALA A 522 -13.45 -23.47 -4.16
N LEU A 523 -13.98 -22.72 -3.20
CA LEU A 523 -13.29 -22.48 -1.92
C LEU A 523 -13.33 -23.72 -0.99
N ARG A 524 -14.34 -24.57 -1.08
CA ARG A 524 -14.40 -25.82 -0.31
C ARG A 524 -13.35 -26.81 -0.76
N ASP A 525 -13.08 -26.87 -2.06
CA ASP A 525 -12.14 -27.79 -2.68
C ASP A 525 -10.69 -27.28 -2.59
N TRP A 526 -10.46 -26.06 -2.11
CA TRP A 526 -9.15 -25.47 -1.92
C TRP A 526 -8.46 -26.02 -0.67
N ASP A 527 -7.20 -26.46 -0.85
CA ASP A 527 -6.29 -26.78 0.25
C ASP A 527 -5.31 -25.61 0.50
N PRO A 528 -5.48 -24.80 1.56
CA PRO A 528 -4.58 -23.69 1.87
C PRO A 528 -3.13 -24.11 2.09
N ALA A 529 -2.88 -25.35 2.57
CA ALA A 529 -1.52 -25.85 2.81
C ALA A 529 -0.78 -26.20 1.51
N ALA A 530 -1.51 -26.41 0.43
CA ALA A 530 -0.93 -26.68 -0.89
C ALA A 530 -0.58 -25.41 -1.67
N GLY A 531 -1.02 -24.22 -1.22
CA GLY A 531 -0.70 -22.94 -1.84
C GLY A 531 -1.91 -22.11 -2.25
N PRO A 532 -1.74 -21.10 -3.13
CA PRO A 532 -2.77 -20.13 -3.43
C PRO A 532 -3.95 -20.74 -4.22
N MET A 533 -5.13 -20.14 -3.99
CA MET A 533 -6.32 -20.34 -4.82
C MET A 533 -6.51 -19.16 -5.76
N PHE A 534 -6.64 -19.43 -7.05
CA PHE A 534 -6.96 -18.44 -8.07
C PHE A 534 -8.40 -18.66 -8.58
N LEU A 535 -9.26 -17.68 -8.36
CA LEU A 535 -10.64 -17.66 -8.84
C LEU A 535 -10.73 -16.74 -10.06
N ASP A 536 -10.89 -17.30 -11.25
CA ASP A 536 -11.18 -16.54 -12.47
C ASP A 536 -12.67 -16.25 -12.53
N CYS A 537 -13.07 -15.10 -12.00
CA CYS A 537 -14.46 -14.68 -11.89
C CYS A 537 -14.87 -13.87 -13.13
N HIS A 538 -15.63 -14.45 -14.04
CA HIS A 538 -16.18 -13.71 -15.17
C HIS A 538 -17.29 -12.78 -14.69
N ILE A 539 -16.99 -11.46 -14.67
CA ILE A 539 -17.93 -10.44 -14.19
C ILE A 539 -18.57 -9.66 -15.34
N SER A 540 -19.72 -9.06 -15.06
CA SER A 540 -20.38 -8.15 -15.99
C SER A 540 -19.63 -6.79 -16.06
N ARG A 541 -19.35 -6.33 -17.27
CA ARG A 541 -18.79 -4.99 -17.54
C ARG A 541 -19.85 -3.89 -17.59
N ASP A 542 -21.11 -4.24 -17.36
CA ASP A 542 -22.23 -3.27 -17.41
C ASP A 542 -22.51 -2.66 -16.03
N VAL A 543 -21.95 -3.23 -14.96
CA VAL A 543 -22.02 -2.67 -13.61
C VAL A 543 -20.91 -1.64 -13.44
N ARG A 544 -21.30 -0.36 -13.36
CA ARG A 544 -20.36 0.75 -13.19
C ARG A 544 -19.90 0.85 -11.73
N SER A 545 -18.61 0.97 -11.51
CA SER A 545 -18.07 1.26 -10.18
C SER A 545 -18.32 2.70 -9.80
N PRO A 546 -18.81 3.00 -8.58
CA PRO A 546 -19.04 4.37 -8.10
C PRO A 546 -17.80 5.26 -8.11
N LEU A 547 -16.60 4.68 -8.16
CA LEU A 547 -15.36 5.43 -8.34
C LEU A 547 -15.43 6.33 -9.58
N TYR A 548 -16.03 5.85 -10.67
CA TYR A 548 -16.10 6.54 -11.96
C TYR A 548 -17.27 7.53 -12.08
N ASP A 549 -18.11 7.63 -11.06
CA ASP A 549 -19.16 8.66 -11.01
C ASP A 549 -18.61 10.02 -10.53
N HIS A 550 -17.39 10.03 -9.99
CA HIS A 550 -16.80 11.21 -9.35
C HIS A 550 -15.33 11.48 -9.74
N VAL A 551 -14.82 10.80 -10.78
CA VAL A 551 -13.43 10.99 -11.29
C VAL A 551 -13.41 11.83 -12.57
#